data_5546b5b13b108e6bdf3ca2d1ea007d96
#
_entry.id   5546b5b13b108e6bdf3ca2d1ea007d96
#
_cell.length_a   1.000
_cell.length_b   1.000
_cell.length_c   1.000
_cell.angle_alpha   90.00
_cell.angle_beta   90.00
_cell.angle_gamma   90.00
#
_symmetry.space_group_name_H-M   'P 1'
#
loop_
_entity.id
_entity.type
_entity.pdbx_description
1 polymer ?
#
loop_
_entity_poly.entity_id
_entity_poly.type
_entity_poly.pdbx_seq_one_letter_code
_entity_poly.pdbx_strand_id
1 'polypeptide(L)'
;QDRAWALDWLDTLLTLNNVQTGPGDRNELERMLIQAHENKIHKLDAFMGLLSPHLRNALLTYITGSNGTLFNAEEDKLELSSFSTFEMEHILGMGDRWALPILLYLFRRIEKALRGQPALLILDEAWLMLGHPIFKEKIREWFKVLRKSNCALFMATQSISDAVNSSIWDVVLSETATKIFLPNPSARDIADIYRQMGLNLHQVEMIATAIPKRQYYLTSEKGCRLFSFALGPLALAFAGASDRESVQTIQNLEHQYGDEWVSIWLQSKGLSLDAFKGEAA
;
A
#
# COMPACT_ATOMS: atom_id res chain seq x y z
N GLN A 1 -3.48 22.70 -7.30
CA GLN A 1 -3.54 21.21 -7.25
C GLN A 1 -3.96 20.69 -5.87
N ASP A 2 -3.44 21.27 -4.78
CA ASP A 2 -3.75 20.79 -3.42
C ASP A 2 -5.18 21.12 -2.98
N ARG A 3 -5.70 22.29 -3.39
CA ARG A 3 -7.08 22.67 -3.08
C ARG A 3 -8.10 21.77 -3.74
N ALA A 4 -7.92 21.45 -5.03
CA ALA A 4 -8.82 20.54 -5.74
C ALA A 4 -8.82 19.14 -5.08
N TRP A 5 -7.64 18.63 -4.75
CA TRP A 5 -7.54 17.37 -4.03
C TRP A 5 -8.23 17.41 -2.65
N ALA A 6 -8.04 18.49 -1.90
CA ALA A 6 -8.66 18.64 -0.58
C ALA A 6 -10.20 18.70 -0.69
N LEU A 7 -10.71 19.35 -1.73
CA LEU A 7 -12.14 19.39 -1.99
C LEU A 7 -12.70 17.99 -2.29
N ASP A 8 -12.03 17.23 -3.15
CA ASP A 8 -12.45 15.87 -3.50
C ASP A 8 -12.30 14.91 -2.30
N TRP A 9 -11.31 15.14 -1.44
CA TRP A 9 -11.13 14.37 -0.21
C TRP A 9 -12.25 14.66 0.81
N LEU A 10 -12.63 15.93 1.00
CA LEU A 10 -13.78 16.32 1.84
C LEU A 10 -15.09 15.76 1.30
N ASP A 11 -15.28 15.80 -0.02
CA ASP A 11 -16.44 15.20 -0.69
C ASP A 11 -16.54 13.69 -0.42
N THR A 12 -15.40 13.01 -0.41
CA THR A 12 -15.31 11.59 -0.01
C THR A 12 -15.74 11.39 1.44
N LEU A 13 -15.28 12.22 2.38
CA LEU A 13 -15.71 12.16 3.79
C LEU A 13 -17.22 12.29 3.94
N LEU A 14 -17.82 13.23 3.20
CA LEU A 14 -19.25 13.48 3.21
C LEU A 14 -20.04 12.31 2.63
N THR A 15 -19.59 11.78 1.49
CA THR A 15 -20.19 10.61 0.83
C THR A 15 -20.18 9.39 1.74
N LEU A 16 -19.08 9.14 2.46
CA LEU A 16 -18.95 8.05 3.42
C LEU A 16 -19.85 8.22 4.67
N ASN A 17 -20.37 9.43 4.90
CA ASN A 17 -21.39 9.73 5.90
C ASN A 17 -22.80 9.91 5.30
N ASN A 18 -23.02 9.36 4.10
CA ASN A 18 -24.32 9.39 3.38
C ASN A 18 -24.80 10.81 3.03
N VAL A 19 -23.90 11.76 2.88
CA VAL A 19 -24.19 13.09 2.38
C VAL A 19 -23.71 13.20 0.93
N GLN A 20 -24.65 13.35 0.00
CA GLN A 20 -24.34 13.63 -1.38
C GLN A 20 -24.24 15.15 -1.56
N THR A 21 -23.11 15.64 -2.01
CA THR A 21 -22.86 17.06 -2.21
C THR A 21 -23.42 17.54 -3.53
N GLY A 22 -24.18 18.64 -3.47
CA GLY A 22 -24.61 19.39 -4.65
C GLY A 22 -23.60 20.49 -5.02
N PRO A 23 -23.85 21.20 -6.14
CA PRO A 23 -22.97 22.31 -6.56
C PRO A 23 -22.83 23.42 -5.51
N GLY A 24 -23.90 23.68 -4.74
CA GLY A 24 -23.88 24.65 -3.63
C GLY A 24 -22.95 24.24 -2.50
N ASP A 25 -22.99 22.97 -2.12
CA ASP A 25 -22.14 22.41 -1.08
C ASP A 25 -20.67 22.45 -1.48
N ARG A 26 -20.34 22.09 -2.73
CA ARG A 26 -18.95 22.17 -3.22
C ARG A 26 -18.42 23.60 -3.22
N ASN A 27 -19.25 24.58 -3.59
CA ASN A 27 -18.88 26.00 -3.52
C ASN A 27 -18.66 26.47 -2.07
N GLU A 28 -19.42 25.92 -1.11
CA GLU A 28 -19.27 26.22 0.30
C GLU A 28 -17.95 25.64 0.85
N LEU A 29 -17.65 24.38 0.53
CA LEU A 29 -16.39 23.72 0.89
C LEU A 29 -15.19 24.44 0.26
N GLU A 30 -15.29 24.86 -0.98
CA GLU A 30 -14.21 25.59 -1.65
C GLU A 30 -13.94 26.94 -0.98
N ARG A 31 -14.98 27.70 -0.66
CA ARG A 31 -14.85 28.96 0.09
C ARG A 31 -14.22 28.74 1.47
N MET A 32 -14.65 27.69 2.18
CA MET A 32 -14.06 27.29 3.43
C MET A 32 -12.56 27.02 3.30
N LEU A 33 -12.13 26.23 2.31
CA LEU A 33 -10.72 25.93 2.06
C LEU A 33 -9.88 27.18 1.72
N ILE A 34 -10.47 28.16 1.00
CA ILE A 34 -9.82 29.44 0.73
C ILE A 34 -9.59 30.22 2.03
N GLN A 35 -10.64 30.39 2.82
CA GLN A 35 -10.56 31.09 4.10
C GLN A 35 -9.60 30.41 5.08
N ALA A 36 -9.58 29.09 5.09
CA ALA A 36 -8.63 28.31 5.87
C ALA A 36 -7.18 28.62 5.51
N HIS A 37 -6.88 28.64 4.24
CA HIS A 37 -5.55 28.94 3.74
C HIS A 37 -5.13 30.38 4.07
N GLU A 38 -6.01 31.35 3.85
CA GLU A 38 -5.75 32.77 4.13
C GLU A 38 -5.50 33.04 5.64
N ASN A 39 -6.25 32.35 6.49
CA ASN A 39 -6.16 32.51 7.94
C ASN A 39 -5.18 31.53 8.61
N LYS A 40 -4.45 30.71 7.84
CA LYS A 40 -3.50 29.71 8.33
C LYS A 40 -4.13 28.75 9.36
N ILE A 41 -5.38 28.37 9.12
CA ILE A 41 -6.09 27.41 9.96
C ILE A 41 -5.77 25.99 9.44
N HIS A 42 -5.37 25.09 10.33
CA HIS A 42 -4.91 23.75 9.98
C HIS A 42 -5.81 22.63 10.52
N LYS A 43 -6.64 22.92 11.51
CA LYS A 43 -7.56 21.94 12.11
C LYS A 43 -8.92 21.90 11.43
N LEU A 44 -9.46 20.70 11.27
CA LEU A 44 -10.77 20.50 10.70
C LEU A 44 -11.89 21.11 11.57
N ASP A 45 -11.80 21.02 12.90
CA ASP A 45 -12.79 21.58 13.83
C ASP A 45 -12.92 23.10 13.72
N ALA A 46 -11.82 23.80 13.46
CA ALA A 46 -11.81 25.25 13.34
C ALA A 46 -12.62 25.78 12.12
N PHE A 47 -12.86 24.91 11.13
CA PHE A 47 -13.66 25.24 9.95
C PHE A 47 -15.15 25.00 10.11
N MET A 48 -15.54 24.19 11.11
CA MET A 48 -16.92 23.74 11.26
C MET A 48 -17.92 24.89 11.39
N GLY A 49 -17.49 26.02 11.96
CA GLY A 49 -18.32 27.21 12.09
C GLY A 49 -18.70 27.86 10.76
N LEU A 50 -17.96 27.58 9.68
CA LEU A 50 -18.16 28.12 8.35
C LEU A 50 -19.11 27.29 7.47
N LEU A 51 -19.46 26.08 7.95
CA LEU A 51 -20.24 25.12 7.20
C LEU A 51 -21.71 25.10 7.60
N SER A 52 -22.57 24.89 6.61
CA SER A 52 -23.99 24.62 6.81
C SER A 52 -24.20 23.41 7.73
N PRO A 53 -25.33 23.34 8.46
CA PRO A 53 -25.54 22.32 9.49
C PRO A 53 -25.42 20.89 8.98
N HIS A 54 -25.86 20.59 7.75
CA HIS A 54 -25.80 19.22 7.21
C HIS A 54 -24.36 18.77 6.91
N LEU A 55 -23.53 19.65 6.30
CA LEU A 55 -22.11 19.37 6.07
C LEU A 55 -21.33 19.24 7.38
N ARG A 56 -21.60 20.17 8.30
CA ARG A 56 -20.99 20.14 9.63
C ARG A 56 -21.25 18.84 10.36
N ASN A 57 -22.51 18.41 10.44
CA ASN A 57 -22.89 17.20 11.16
C ASN A 57 -22.23 15.94 10.58
N ALA A 58 -22.07 15.86 9.27
CA ALA A 58 -21.39 14.75 8.64
C ALA A 58 -19.89 14.73 8.96
N LEU A 59 -19.23 15.88 8.98
CA LEU A 59 -17.81 15.99 9.27
C LEU A 59 -17.49 15.90 10.77
N LEU A 60 -18.44 16.17 11.68
CA LEU A 60 -18.26 16.00 13.11
C LEU A 60 -17.80 14.59 13.49
N THR A 61 -18.22 13.58 12.74
CA THR A 61 -17.78 12.20 12.92
C THR A 61 -16.25 12.08 12.89
N TYR A 62 -15.58 12.87 12.07
CA TYR A 62 -14.12 12.80 11.88
C TYR A 62 -13.31 13.64 12.86
N ILE A 63 -13.94 14.40 13.73
CA ILE A 63 -13.26 15.19 14.79
C ILE A 63 -13.62 14.73 16.20
N THR A 64 -14.67 13.93 16.34
CA THR A 64 -15.11 13.41 17.64
C THR A 64 -14.77 11.92 17.77
N GLY A 65 -14.62 11.46 19.01
CA GLY A 65 -14.32 10.05 19.30
C GLY A 65 -12.85 9.68 19.21
N SER A 66 -12.54 8.40 19.38
CA SER A 66 -11.18 7.86 19.47
C SER A 66 -10.35 8.05 18.19
N ASN A 67 -11.00 8.05 17.03
CA ASN A 67 -10.34 8.20 15.73
C ASN A 67 -10.27 9.67 15.25
N GLY A 68 -10.89 10.60 15.95
CA GLY A 68 -10.93 12.02 15.57
C GLY A 68 -9.56 12.67 15.50
N THR A 69 -8.61 12.22 16.33
CA THR A 69 -7.23 12.72 16.33
C THR A 69 -6.48 12.48 15.01
N LEU A 70 -6.91 11.46 14.22
CA LEU A 70 -6.30 11.18 12.92
C LEU A 70 -6.65 12.23 11.86
N PHE A 71 -7.78 12.93 12.00
CA PHE A 71 -8.29 13.87 11.01
C PHE A 71 -8.25 15.32 11.47
N ASN A 72 -8.05 15.56 12.75
CA ASN A 72 -8.10 16.89 13.38
C ASN A 72 -6.78 17.25 14.07
N ALA A 73 -5.65 16.95 13.43
CA ALA A 73 -4.33 17.32 13.92
C ALA A 73 -3.95 18.75 13.49
N GLU A 74 -3.12 19.44 14.30
CA GLU A 74 -2.57 20.75 13.94
C GLU A 74 -1.49 20.63 12.87
N GLU A 75 -0.72 19.55 12.93
CA GLU A 75 0.43 19.32 12.07
C GLU A 75 0.35 17.92 11.49
N ASP A 76 0.81 17.81 10.25
CA ASP A 76 1.01 16.52 9.62
C ASP A 76 2.34 15.91 10.09
N LYS A 77 2.24 14.84 10.86
CA LYS A 77 3.39 14.09 11.39
C LYS A 77 3.78 12.90 10.55
N LEU A 78 3.14 12.72 9.38
CA LEU A 78 3.50 11.65 8.47
C LEU A 78 4.81 11.98 7.75
N GLU A 79 5.90 11.37 8.21
CA GLU A 79 7.20 11.45 7.57
C GLU A 79 7.41 10.27 6.63
N LEU A 80 7.85 10.55 5.39
CA LEU A 80 8.27 9.57 4.43
C LEU A 80 9.80 9.62 4.32
N SER A 81 10.44 8.52 4.67
CA SER A 81 11.90 8.34 4.53
C SER A 81 12.25 7.63 3.22
N SER A 82 13.54 7.35 3.02
CA SER A 82 14.00 6.54 1.87
C SER A 82 13.46 5.11 1.88
N PHE A 83 13.09 4.60 3.05
CA PHE A 83 12.38 3.33 3.22
C PHE A 83 11.28 3.55 4.25
N SER A 84 10.03 3.35 3.84
CA SER A 84 8.85 3.50 4.70
C SER A 84 7.93 2.30 4.53
N THR A 85 7.45 1.76 5.63
CA THR A 85 6.49 0.65 5.65
C THR A 85 5.26 1.08 6.43
N PHE A 86 4.09 0.76 5.90
CA PHE A 86 2.81 1.03 6.52
C PHE A 86 2.06 -0.27 6.76
N GLU A 87 1.81 -0.57 8.02
CA GLU A 87 0.95 -1.69 8.40
C GLU A 87 -0.52 -1.33 8.14
N MET A 88 -1.16 -2.10 7.28
CA MET A 88 -2.49 -1.78 6.78
C MET A 88 -3.61 -2.49 7.51
N GLU A 89 -3.31 -3.60 8.22
CA GLU A 89 -4.32 -4.44 8.88
C GLU A 89 -5.20 -3.64 9.84
N HIS A 90 -4.55 -2.83 10.69
CA HIS A 90 -5.28 -2.00 11.65
C HIS A 90 -6.17 -0.96 10.96
N ILE A 91 -5.65 -0.29 9.92
CA ILE A 91 -6.39 0.74 9.18
C ILE A 91 -7.60 0.12 8.48
N LEU A 92 -7.40 -0.99 7.78
CA LEU A 92 -8.48 -1.70 7.08
C LEU A 92 -9.54 -2.24 8.08
N GLY A 93 -9.11 -2.66 9.26
CA GLY A 93 -9.99 -3.09 10.34
C GLY A 93 -10.90 -2.00 10.93
N MET A 94 -10.59 -0.71 10.71
CA MET A 94 -11.43 0.41 11.18
C MET A 94 -12.73 0.57 10.37
N GLY A 95 -12.85 -0.12 9.24
CA GLY A 95 -13.97 0.00 8.29
C GLY A 95 -13.82 1.18 7.31
N ASP A 96 -14.54 1.09 6.19
CA ASP A 96 -14.38 1.97 5.03
C ASP A 96 -14.47 3.47 5.35
N ARG A 97 -15.34 3.84 6.28
CA ARG A 97 -15.51 5.24 6.71
C ARG A 97 -14.21 5.89 7.16
N TRP A 98 -13.35 5.12 7.83
CA TRP A 98 -12.08 5.60 8.37
C TRP A 98 -10.91 5.23 7.45
N ALA A 99 -10.88 3.99 7.00
CA ALA A 99 -9.78 3.46 6.20
C ALA A 99 -9.60 4.23 4.89
N LEU A 100 -10.68 4.49 4.16
CA LEU A 100 -10.62 5.12 2.84
C LEU A 100 -9.97 6.53 2.86
N PRO A 101 -10.43 7.46 3.72
CA PRO A 101 -9.80 8.78 3.77
C PRO A 101 -8.34 8.76 4.20
N ILE A 102 -7.98 7.88 5.16
CA ILE A 102 -6.59 7.72 5.61
C ILE A 102 -5.72 7.25 4.46
N LEU A 103 -6.17 6.24 3.72
CA LEU A 103 -5.43 5.68 2.60
C LEU A 103 -5.30 6.65 1.42
N LEU A 104 -6.38 7.38 1.09
CA LEU A 104 -6.31 8.44 0.08
C LEU A 104 -5.31 9.53 0.46
N TYR A 105 -5.26 9.88 1.75
CA TYR A 105 -4.26 10.83 2.25
C TYR A 105 -2.84 10.27 2.15
N LEU A 106 -2.62 9.04 2.59
CA LEU A 106 -1.32 8.36 2.46
C LEU A 106 -0.87 8.30 1.00
N PHE A 107 -1.75 7.92 0.10
CA PHE A 107 -1.47 7.89 -1.34
C PHE A 107 -1.09 9.26 -1.89
N ARG A 108 -1.79 10.31 -1.45
CA ARG A 108 -1.43 11.69 -1.82
C ARG A 108 -0.05 12.09 -1.33
N ARG A 109 0.32 11.69 -0.11
CA ARG A 109 1.64 11.96 0.46
C ARG A 109 2.74 11.24 -0.33
N ILE A 110 2.52 9.98 -0.69
CA ILE A 110 3.43 9.20 -1.55
C ILE A 110 3.59 9.89 -2.91
N GLU A 111 2.50 10.24 -3.59
CA GLU A 111 2.55 10.93 -4.88
C GLU A 111 3.36 12.24 -4.82
N LYS A 112 3.18 13.03 -3.77
CA LYS A 112 3.94 14.28 -3.57
C LYS A 112 5.43 14.05 -3.29
N ALA A 113 5.78 12.91 -2.71
CA ALA A 113 7.17 12.54 -2.46
C ALA A 113 7.90 12.09 -3.74
N LEU A 114 7.16 11.65 -4.76
CA LEU A 114 7.73 11.24 -6.05
C LEU A 114 8.08 12.46 -6.92
N ARG A 115 9.36 12.82 -6.90
CA ARG A 115 9.90 13.98 -7.64
C ARG A 115 10.75 13.57 -8.86
N GLY A 116 10.60 12.32 -9.34
CA GLY A 116 11.37 11.77 -10.46
C GLY A 116 12.59 10.92 -10.06
N GLN A 117 12.89 10.82 -8.76
CA GLN A 117 13.87 9.85 -8.26
C GLN A 117 13.37 8.42 -8.52
N PRO A 118 14.28 7.45 -8.73
CA PRO A 118 13.87 6.04 -8.77
C PRO A 118 13.16 5.65 -7.48
N ALA A 119 11.97 5.08 -7.59
CA ALA A 119 11.19 4.65 -6.46
C ALA A 119 10.53 3.28 -6.73
N LEU A 120 10.27 2.54 -5.67
CA LEU A 120 9.53 1.30 -5.69
C LEU A 120 8.37 1.39 -4.70
N LEU A 121 7.16 1.21 -5.18
CA LEU A 121 5.97 1.11 -4.37
C LEU A 121 5.52 -0.36 -4.35
N ILE A 122 5.50 -0.95 -3.16
CA ILE A 122 5.09 -2.33 -2.96
C ILE A 122 3.72 -2.33 -2.28
N LEU A 123 2.74 -2.94 -2.91
CA LEU A 123 1.41 -3.19 -2.37
C LEU A 123 1.27 -4.69 -2.13
N ASP A 124 1.41 -5.08 -0.87
CA ASP A 124 1.14 -6.45 -0.46
C ASP A 124 -0.37 -6.58 -0.15
N GLU A 125 -0.95 -7.72 -0.52
CA GLU A 125 -2.39 -8.00 -0.41
C GLU A 125 -3.29 -6.89 -0.97
N ALA A 126 -2.86 -6.28 -2.08
CA ALA A 126 -3.54 -5.12 -2.70
C ALA A 126 -5.05 -5.36 -2.99
N TRP A 127 -5.45 -6.63 -3.12
CA TRP A 127 -6.84 -7.02 -3.42
C TRP A 127 -7.80 -6.69 -2.29
N LEU A 128 -7.34 -6.65 -1.05
CA LEU A 128 -8.14 -6.21 0.10
C LEU A 128 -8.66 -4.77 -0.10
N MET A 129 -7.84 -3.92 -0.71
CA MET A 129 -8.21 -2.54 -1.00
C MET A 129 -9.12 -2.43 -2.23
N LEU A 130 -9.05 -3.37 -3.17
CA LEU A 130 -9.84 -3.35 -4.41
C LEU A 130 -11.32 -3.69 -4.22
N GLY A 131 -11.75 -4.01 -3.01
CA GLY A 131 -13.18 -4.13 -2.67
C GLY A 131 -13.96 -2.83 -2.87
N HIS A 132 -13.32 -1.67 -2.68
CA HIS A 132 -13.99 -0.37 -2.74
C HIS A 132 -13.73 0.38 -4.07
N PRO A 133 -14.78 0.97 -4.71
CA PRO A 133 -14.66 1.64 -6.01
C PRO A 133 -13.60 2.75 -6.06
N ILE A 134 -13.49 3.57 -5.01
CA ILE A 134 -12.53 4.67 -4.93
C ILE A 134 -11.09 4.17 -5.07
N PHE A 135 -10.76 3.06 -4.39
CA PHE A 135 -9.43 2.46 -4.51
C PHE A 135 -9.16 1.88 -5.88
N LYS A 136 -10.16 1.23 -6.47
CA LYS A 136 -10.04 0.69 -7.82
C LYS A 136 -9.61 1.76 -8.81
N GLU A 137 -10.28 2.91 -8.78
CA GLU A 137 -9.95 4.03 -9.65
C GLU A 137 -8.54 4.59 -9.35
N LYS A 138 -8.17 4.69 -8.07
CA LYS A 138 -6.84 5.18 -7.69
C LYS A 138 -5.72 4.23 -8.11
N ILE A 139 -5.88 2.94 -7.92
CA ILE A 139 -4.90 1.93 -8.39
C ILE A 139 -4.83 1.93 -9.93
N ARG A 140 -5.97 2.05 -10.61
CA ARG A 140 -6.02 2.19 -12.08
C ARG A 140 -5.27 3.43 -12.57
N GLU A 141 -5.42 4.56 -11.87
CA GLU A 141 -4.66 5.78 -12.13
C GLU A 141 -3.16 5.56 -11.92
N TRP A 142 -2.78 4.91 -10.84
CA TRP A 142 -1.39 4.65 -10.49
C TRP A 142 -0.66 3.79 -11.52
N PHE A 143 -1.26 2.77 -12.04
CA PHE A 143 -0.69 2.00 -13.15
C PHE A 143 -0.28 2.88 -14.34
N LYS A 144 -1.03 3.96 -14.60
CA LYS A 144 -0.76 4.86 -15.72
C LYS A 144 0.21 6.00 -15.38
N VAL A 145 0.21 6.47 -14.14
CA VAL A 145 0.89 7.71 -13.72
C VAL A 145 2.25 7.45 -13.08
N LEU A 146 2.39 6.41 -12.23
CA LEU A 146 3.61 6.16 -11.47
C LEU A 146 4.84 5.93 -12.36
N ARG A 147 4.65 5.28 -13.52
CA ARG A 147 5.72 5.12 -14.52
C ARG A 147 6.31 6.47 -14.96
N LYS A 148 5.48 7.50 -15.12
CA LYS A 148 5.94 8.85 -15.50
C LYS A 148 6.73 9.53 -14.38
N SER A 149 6.51 9.11 -13.15
CA SER A 149 7.22 9.61 -11.96
C SER A 149 8.45 8.77 -11.61
N ASN A 150 8.91 7.89 -12.51
CA ASN A 150 10.05 7.00 -12.30
C ASN A 150 9.82 6.05 -11.08
N CYS A 151 8.58 5.64 -10.85
CA CYS A 151 8.19 4.75 -9.77
C CYS A 151 7.68 3.42 -10.35
N ALA A 152 8.30 2.31 -9.93
CA ALA A 152 7.82 0.97 -10.23
C ALA A 152 6.77 0.55 -9.21
N LEU A 153 5.62 0.06 -9.70
CA LEU A 153 4.58 -0.52 -8.87
C LEU A 153 4.74 -2.05 -8.83
N PHE A 154 4.88 -2.59 -7.63
CA PHE A 154 4.93 -4.01 -7.36
C PHE A 154 3.69 -4.41 -6.55
N MET A 155 2.92 -5.37 -7.04
CA MET A 155 1.72 -5.87 -6.38
C MET A 155 1.88 -7.36 -6.07
N ALA A 156 1.58 -7.75 -4.84
CA ALA A 156 1.57 -9.14 -4.43
C ALA A 156 0.15 -9.58 -4.01
N THR A 157 -0.14 -10.86 -4.20
CA THR A 157 -1.37 -11.50 -3.75
C THR A 157 -1.15 -12.98 -3.48
N GLN A 158 -1.85 -13.50 -2.50
CA GLN A 158 -1.92 -14.94 -2.22
C GLN A 158 -3.03 -15.61 -3.06
N SER A 159 -4.03 -14.85 -3.52
CA SER A 159 -5.16 -15.37 -4.29
C SER A 159 -5.15 -14.84 -5.71
N ILE A 160 -4.81 -15.72 -6.66
CA ILE A 160 -4.90 -15.43 -8.09
C ILE A 160 -6.36 -15.23 -8.50
N SER A 161 -7.29 -15.95 -7.88
CA SER A 161 -8.72 -15.84 -8.17
C SER A 161 -9.26 -14.45 -7.85
N ASP A 162 -8.82 -13.83 -6.74
CA ASP A 162 -9.25 -12.48 -6.36
C ASP A 162 -8.73 -11.45 -7.36
N ALA A 163 -7.51 -11.65 -7.85
CA ALA A 163 -6.94 -10.84 -8.90
C ALA A 163 -7.79 -10.86 -10.18
N VAL A 164 -8.06 -12.05 -10.69
CA VAL A 164 -8.82 -12.26 -11.96
C VAL A 164 -10.26 -11.79 -11.84
N ASN A 165 -10.89 -11.95 -10.68
CA ASN A 165 -12.26 -11.52 -10.44
C ASN A 165 -12.37 -10.03 -10.11
N SER A 166 -11.26 -9.31 -9.97
CA SER A 166 -11.28 -7.87 -9.73
C SER A 166 -11.76 -7.10 -10.96
N SER A 167 -12.50 -6.01 -10.76
CA SER A 167 -12.97 -5.17 -11.88
C SER A 167 -11.88 -4.34 -12.56
N ILE A 168 -10.62 -4.43 -12.09
CA ILE A 168 -9.45 -3.80 -12.73
C ILE A 168 -8.51 -4.82 -13.35
N TRP A 169 -8.96 -6.07 -13.48
CA TRP A 169 -8.12 -7.15 -14.00
C TRP A 169 -7.53 -6.84 -15.38
N ASP A 170 -8.33 -6.26 -16.26
CA ASP A 170 -7.92 -5.81 -17.60
C ASP A 170 -6.71 -4.85 -17.53
N VAL A 171 -6.75 -3.89 -16.60
CA VAL A 171 -5.64 -2.95 -16.38
C VAL A 171 -4.43 -3.64 -15.76
N VAL A 172 -4.65 -4.46 -14.74
CA VAL A 172 -3.56 -5.23 -14.10
C VAL A 172 -2.86 -6.12 -15.14
N LEU A 173 -3.62 -6.80 -15.98
CA LEU A 173 -3.06 -7.68 -17.00
C LEU A 173 -2.26 -6.93 -18.06
N SER A 174 -2.78 -5.80 -18.56
CA SER A 174 -2.17 -5.02 -19.64
C SER A 174 -0.98 -4.17 -19.18
N GLU A 175 -1.04 -3.62 -17.97
CA GLU A 175 0.02 -2.72 -17.48
C GLU A 175 1.14 -3.45 -16.71
N THR A 176 0.95 -4.74 -16.38
CA THR A 176 1.96 -5.53 -15.68
C THR A 176 2.81 -6.31 -16.68
N ALA A 177 3.94 -5.72 -17.08
CA ALA A 177 4.86 -6.32 -18.04
C ALA A 177 5.60 -7.55 -17.48
N THR A 178 5.78 -7.63 -16.16
CA THR A 178 6.50 -8.74 -15.49
C THR A 178 5.60 -9.39 -14.47
N LYS A 179 5.46 -10.71 -14.51
CA LYS A 179 4.70 -11.50 -13.55
C LYS A 179 5.59 -12.61 -12.98
N ILE A 180 5.51 -12.80 -11.67
CA ILE A 180 6.23 -13.86 -10.96
C ILE A 180 5.19 -14.75 -10.30
N PHE A 181 5.20 -16.01 -10.67
CA PHE A 181 4.30 -17.02 -10.11
C PHE A 181 5.06 -17.90 -9.11
N LEU A 182 4.48 -18.00 -7.92
CA LEU A 182 4.97 -18.88 -6.88
C LEU A 182 4.53 -20.33 -7.18
N PRO A 183 5.27 -21.33 -6.66
CA PRO A 183 4.88 -22.73 -6.76
C PRO A 183 3.47 -22.95 -6.22
N ASN A 184 2.65 -23.60 -7.02
CA ASN A 184 1.28 -23.96 -6.65
C ASN A 184 0.96 -25.37 -7.11
N PRO A 185 0.98 -26.38 -6.24
CA PRO A 185 0.65 -27.75 -6.60
C PRO A 185 -0.73 -27.92 -7.23
N SER A 186 -1.69 -27.06 -6.88
CA SER A 186 -3.05 -27.04 -7.43
C SER A 186 -3.17 -26.22 -8.73
N ALA A 187 -2.06 -25.76 -9.33
CA ALA A 187 -2.12 -24.94 -10.54
C ALA A 187 -2.86 -25.65 -11.71
N ARG A 188 -2.79 -26.99 -11.77
CA ARG A 188 -3.51 -27.78 -12.77
C ARG A 188 -5.02 -27.68 -12.62
N ASP A 189 -5.51 -27.66 -11.39
CA ASP A 189 -6.96 -27.61 -11.08
C ASP A 189 -7.57 -26.27 -11.45
N ILE A 190 -6.77 -25.20 -11.46
CA ILE A 190 -7.16 -23.85 -11.81
C ILE A 190 -6.44 -23.36 -13.09
N ALA A 191 -6.10 -24.27 -14.00
CA ALA A 191 -5.35 -23.94 -15.21
C ALA A 191 -6.02 -22.85 -16.06
N ASP A 192 -7.34 -22.76 -16.09
CA ASP A 192 -8.07 -21.73 -16.82
C ASP A 192 -7.81 -20.32 -16.29
N ILE A 193 -7.59 -20.16 -14.99
CA ILE A 193 -7.20 -18.89 -14.38
C ILE A 193 -5.81 -18.48 -14.86
N TYR A 194 -4.86 -19.42 -14.86
CA TYR A 194 -3.51 -19.16 -15.37
C TYR A 194 -3.51 -18.83 -16.87
N ARG A 195 -4.39 -19.47 -17.65
CA ARG A 195 -4.55 -19.17 -19.08
C ARG A 195 -5.06 -17.74 -19.32
N GLN A 196 -5.96 -17.24 -18.48
CA GLN A 196 -6.40 -15.84 -18.52
C GLN A 196 -5.24 -14.87 -18.23
N MET A 197 -4.20 -15.32 -17.52
CA MET A 197 -2.96 -14.57 -17.28
C MET A 197 -1.94 -14.69 -18.42
N GLY A 198 -2.30 -15.38 -19.49
CA GLY A 198 -1.46 -15.56 -20.68
C GLY A 198 -0.52 -16.77 -20.64
N LEU A 199 -0.68 -17.72 -19.68
CA LEU A 199 0.15 -18.91 -19.60
C LEU A 199 -0.44 -20.05 -20.43
N ASN A 200 0.44 -20.85 -21.01
CA ASN A 200 0.05 -22.13 -21.64
C ASN A 200 0.14 -23.30 -20.64
N LEU A 201 -0.38 -24.46 -21.02
CA LEU A 201 -0.43 -25.63 -20.15
C LEU A 201 0.95 -26.11 -19.68
N HIS A 202 1.99 -26.00 -20.52
CA HIS A 202 3.35 -26.37 -20.13
C HIS A 202 3.88 -25.45 -19.03
N GLN A 203 3.60 -24.16 -19.11
CA GLN A 203 3.98 -23.17 -18.10
C GLN A 203 3.23 -23.41 -16.78
N VAL A 204 1.94 -23.77 -16.85
CA VAL A 204 1.16 -24.17 -15.67
C VAL A 204 1.76 -25.41 -15.01
N GLU A 205 2.19 -26.38 -15.81
CA GLU A 205 2.86 -27.58 -15.31
C GLU A 205 4.17 -27.26 -14.59
N MET A 206 4.97 -26.31 -15.13
CA MET A 206 6.19 -25.84 -14.49
C MET A 206 5.91 -25.20 -13.11
N ILE A 207 4.83 -24.43 -12.98
CA ILE A 207 4.40 -23.84 -11.72
C ILE A 207 3.92 -24.91 -10.74
N ALA A 208 3.16 -25.93 -11.23
CA ALA A 208 2.64 -27.01 -10.41
C ALA A 208 3.75 -27.89 -9.81
N THR A 209 4.85 -28.06 -10.53
CA THR A 209 5.96 -28.93 -10.16
C THR A 209 7.15 -28.17 -9.56
N ALA A 210 7.11 -26.85 -9.52
CA ALA A 210 8.17 -26.01 -8.97
C ALA A 210 8.39 -26.29 -7.48
N ILE A 211 9.64 -26.23 -7.04
CA ILE A 211 10.00 -26.46 -5.64
C ILE A 211 9.59 -25.26 -4.77
N PRO A 212 8.69 -25.44 -3.79
CA PRO A 212 8.25 -24.38 -2.91
C PRO A 212 9.42 -23.68 -2.18
N LYS A 213 9.32 -22.35 -2.03
CA LYS A 213 10.32 -21.49 -1.37
C LYS A 213 11.70 -21.47 -2.05
N ARG A 214 11.84 -22.06 -3.23
CA ARG A 214 13.09 -22.12 -4.00
C ARG A 214 12.96 -21.71 -5.44
N GLN A 215 11.89 -22.16 -6.12
CA GLN A 215 11.72 -21.93 -7.55
C GLN A 215 10.53 -21.02 -7.79
N TYR A 216 10.67 -20.15 -8.76
CA TYR A 216 9.66 -19.16 -9.14
C TYR A 216 9.59 -19.10 -10.66
N TYR A 217 8.38 -18.97 -11.20
CA TYR A 217 8.18 -18.86 -12.62
C TYR A 217 7.98 -17.39 -13.02
N LEU A 218 8.90 -16.86 -13.81
CA LEU A 218 8.86 -15.48 -14.28
C LEU A 218 8.37 -15.43 -15.73
N THR A 219 7.47 -14.48 -16.00
CA THR A 219 7.08 -14.08 -17.35
C THR A 219 7.34 -12.59 -17.54
N SER A 220 7.85 -12.22 -18.70
CA SER A 220 8.09 -10.81 -19.07
C SER A 220 8.10 -10.67 -20.60
N GLU A 221 8.15 -9.46 -21.11
CA GLU A 221 8.35 -9.17 -22.54
C GLU A 221 9.64 -9.79 -23.09
N LYS A 222 10.64 -10.02 -22.24
CA LYS A 222 11.94 -10.63 -22.61
C LYS A 222 11.92 -12.15 -22.60
N GLY A 223 10.79 -12.77 -22.27
CA GLY A 223 10.62 -14.20 -22.23
C GLY A 223 10.19 -14.73 -20.87
N CYS A 224 10.14 -16.06 -20.78
CA CYS A 224 9.64 -16.78 -19.61
C CYS A 224 10.70 -17.77 -19.12
N ARG A 225 10.83 -17.93 -17.80
CA ARG A 225 11.76 -18.89 -17.20
C ARG A 225 11.38 -19.31 -15.80
N LEU A 226 11.68 -20.54 -15.47
CA LEU A 226 11.79 -20.99 -14.08
C LEU A 226 13.17 -20.61 -13.57
N PHE A 227 13.24 -19.97 -12.40
CA PHE A 227 14.50 -19.61 -11.77
C PHE A 227 14.51 -20.02 -10.31
N SER A 228 15.69 -20.30 -9.77
CA SER A 228 15.88 -20.55 -8.36
C SER A 228 16.31 -19.26 -7.68
N PHE A 229 15.62 -18.92 -6.60
CA PHE A 229 15.95 -17.80 -5.75
C PHE A 229 16.20 -18.31 -4.34
N ALA A 230 17.40 -18.09 -3.84
CA ALA A 230 17.79 -18.45 -2.50
C ALA A 230 18.33 -17.21 -1.78
N LEU A 231 17.69 -16.85 -0.69
CA LEU A 231 18.22 -15.83 0.21
C LEU A 231 19.40 -16.41 1.00
N GLY A 232 20.47 -15.64 1.13
CA GLY A 232 21.58 -15.99 2.00
C GLY A 232 21.17 -15.94 3.49
N PRO A 233 22.00 -16.52 4.37
CA PRO A 233 21.69 -16.60 5.81
C PRO A 233 21.38 -15.24 6.44
N LEU A 234 22.10 -14.20 6.04
CA LEU A 234 21.88 -12.83 6.53
C LEU A 234 20.46 -12.32 6.18
N ALA A 235 20.07 -12.43 4.92
CA ALA A 235 18.74 -11.99 4.49
C ALA A 235 17.64 -12.83 5.15
N LEU A 236 17.85 -14.14 5.32
CA LEU A 236 16.91 -15.04 6.00
C LEU A 236 16.76 -14.72 7.49
N ALA A 237 17.81 -14.23 8.15
CA ALA A 237 17.74 -13.85 9.56
C ALA A 237 16.73 -12.73 9.81
N PHE A 238 16.48 -11.87 8.82
CA PHE A 238 15.49 -10.79 8.89
C PHE A 238 14.19 -11.15 8.17
N ALA A 239 14.26 -11.52 6.90
CA ALA A 239 13.06 -11.82 6.10
C ALA A 239 12.31 -13.09 6.59
N GLY A 240 12.99 -14.00 7.28
CA GLY A 240 12.39 -15.19 7.87
C GLY A 240 11.84 -14.98 9.29
N ALA A 241 12.11 -13.85 9.92
CA ALA A 241 11.71 -13.55 11.30
C ALA A 241 10.28 -12.96 11.33
N SER A 242 9.31 -13.74 10.86
CA SER A 242 7.90 -13.32 10.77
C SER A 242 7.01 -13.95 11.84
N ASP A 243 7.54 -14.90 12.61
CA ASP A 243 6.82 -15.48 13.72
C ASP A 243 6.77 -14.54 14.94
N ARG A 244 5.73 -14.69 15.75
CA ARG A 244 5.46 -13.79 16.87
C ARG A 244 6.61 -13.72 17.89
N GLU A 245 7.30 -14.83 18.12
CA GLU A 245 8.42 -14.90 19.06
C GLU A 245 9.63 -14.12 18.55
N SER A 246 9.99 -14.31 17.28
CA SER A 246 11.08 -13.57 16.64
C SER A 246 10.81 -12.07 16.61
N VAL A 247 9.60 -11.66 16.23
CA VAL A 247 9.19 -10.24 16.21
C VAL A 247 9.29 -9.62 17.60
N GLN A 248 8.74 -10.29 18.63
CA GLN A 248 8.82 -9.80 20.01
C GLN A 248 10.27 -9.71 20.52
N THR A 249 11.10 -10.68 20.16
CA THR A 249 12.52 -10.67 20.51
C THR A 249 13.24 -9.48 19.89
N ILE A 250 13.01 -9.23 18.60
CA ILE A 250 13.59 -8.08 17.89
C ILE A 250 13.17 -6.77 18.54
N GLN A 251 11.87 -6.58 18.82
CA GLN A 251 11.36 -5.38 19.49
C GLN A 251 11.99 -5.15 20.86
N ASN A 252 12.16 -6.22 21.64
CA ASN A 252 12.82 -6.14 22.95
C ASN A 252 14.29 -5.75 22.82
N LEU A 253 15.00 -6.33 21.84
CA LEU A 253 16.40 -5.99 21.58
C LEU A 253 16.56 -4.55 21.12
N GLU A 254 15.70 -4.08 20.22
CA GLU A 254 15.70 -2.69 19.76
C GLU A 254 15.48 -1.71 20.93
N HIS A 255 14.48 -2.00 21.78
CA HIS A 255 14.20 -1.18 22.96
C HIS A 255 15.36 -1.17 23.97
N GLN A 256 16.05 -2.30 24.15
CA GLN A 256 17.11 -2.47 25.15
C GLN A 256 18.46 -1.94 24.68
N TYR A 257 18.80 -2.11 23.40
CA TYR A 257 20.15 -1.90 22.86
C TYR A 257 20.23 -0.82 21.77
N GLY A 258 19.10 -0.18 21.40
CA GLY A 258 19.08 0.82 20.33
C GLY A 258 19.69 0.25 19.04
N ASP A 259 20.52 1.02 18.35
CA ASP A 259 21.11 0.63 17.06
C ASP A 259 21.97 -0.65 17.09
N GLU A 260 22.40 -1.11 18.26
CA GLU A 260 23.21 -2.33 18.40
C GLU A 260 22.37 -3.62 18.30
N TRP A 261 21.04 -3.54 18.36
CA TRP A 261 20.13 -4.68 18.32
C TRP A 261 20.39 -5.62 17.14
N VAL A 262 20.75 -5.05 15.98
CA VAL A 262 21.01 -5.81 14.74
C VAL A 262 22.15 -6.80 14.93
N SER A 263 23.25 -6.36 15.55
CA SER A 263 24.43 -7.20 15.80
C SER A 263 24.11 -8.32 16.78
N ILE A 264 23.34 -8.02 17.83
CA ILE A 264 22.94 -8.98 18.86
C ILE A 264 21.98 -10.02 18.26
N TRP A 265 21.02 -9.58 17.47
CA TRP A 265 20.10 -10.47 16.74
C TRP A 265 20.86 -11.45 15.84
N LEU A 266 21.77 -10.95 15.03
CA LEU A 266 22.58 -11.79 14.14
C LEU A 266 23.44 -12.79 14.91
N GLN A 267 24.08 -12.37 16.01
CA GLN A 267 24.83 -13.27 16.87
C GLN A 267 23.96 -14.40 17.45
N SER A 268 22.71 -14.10 17.83
CA SER A 268 21.76 -15.11 18.30
C SER A 268 21.42 -16.17 17.22
N LYS A 269 21.60 -15.82 15.94
CA LYS A 269 21.44 -16.73 14.79
C LYS A 269 22.77 -17.36 14.34
N GLY A 270 23.87 -17.14 15.07
CA GLY A 270 25.19 -17.63 14.69
C GLY A 270 25.83 -16.90 13.52
N LEU A 271 25.41 -15.65 13.25
CA LEU A 271 25.86 -14.82 12.14
C LEU A 271 26.64 -13.61 12.66
N SER A 272 27.55 -13.08 11.83
CA SER A 272 28.28 -11.85 12.10
C SER A 272 28.21 -10.91 10.90
N LEU A 273 27.96 -9.62 11.13
CA LEU A 273 28.00 -8.60 10.08
C LEU A 273 29.37 -8.50 9.41
N ASP A 274 30.44 -8.71 10.14
CA ASP A 274 31.80 -8.58 9.61
C ASP A 274 32.16 -9.67 8.59
N ALA A 275 31.54 -10.86 8.70
CA ALA A 275 31.69 -11.92 7.72
C ALA A 275 31.13 -11.56 6.33
N PHE A 276 30.22 -10.59 6.24
CA PHE A 276 29.56 -10.19 4.98
C PHE A 276 30.11 -8.89 4.39
N LYS A 277 30.87 -8.08 5.14
CA LYS A 277 31.53 -6.87 4.62
C LYS A 277 32.63 -7.16 3.61
N GLY A 278 33.13 -8.40 3.56
CA GLY A 278 34.17 -8.83 2.64
C GLY A 278 33.69 -9.30 1.26
N GLU A 279 32.39 -9.56 1.08
CA GLU A 279 31.85 -10.04 -0.19
C GLU A 279 31.27 -8.93 -1.10
N ALA A 280 31.26 -7.67 -0.65
CA ALA A 280 30.69 -6.52 -1.37
C ALA A 280 31.76 -5.62 -2.01
N ALA A 281 32.99 -6.14 -2.23
CA ALA A 281 34.08 -5.41 -2.92
C ALA A 281 34.30 -5.93 -4.36
#